data_357fcfcbcdecc11fd34ab1a4166fe36a
#
_entry.id   357fcfcbcdecc11fd34ab1a4166fe36a
#
_cell.length_a   1.000
_cell.length_b   1.000
_cell.length_c   1.000
_cell.angle_alpha   90.00
_cell.angle_beta   90.00
_cell.angle_gamma   90.00
#
_symmetry.space_group_name_H-M   'P 1'
#
loop_
_entity.id
_entity.type
_entity.pdbx_description
1 polymer ?
#
loop_
_entity_poly.entity_id
_entity_poly.type
_entity_poly.pdbx_seq_one_letter_code
_entity_poly.pdbx_strand_id
1 'polypeptide(L)'
;MITTEELYLKIPTKEDESIVMDFRNEFLQENPDSHISGAGKLAETENYNEWLEKAILDLSPETVPEGRVPSTQFLTFRKLDNKLVGMIQVRHNIDIDHLLKFGGHIGDCIRPSERNKGYATKQIALALEFCKSLNIEKVLITCKDWNKASARTIEKNGGVLENQITDENGTTFNRYWINI
;
A
#
# COMPACT_ATOMS: atom_id res chain seq x y z
N MET A 1 -16.40 5.47 5.38
CA MET A 1 -15.68 4.19 5.59
C MET A 1 -15.69 3.44 4.27
N ILE A 2 -14.52 3.06 3.77
CA ILE A 2 -14.37 2.32 2.49
C ILE A 2 -14.42 0.84 2.83
N THR A 3 -15.39 0.10 2.27
CA THR A 3 -15.72 -1.23 2.76
C THR A 3 -16.33 -2.14 1.70
N THR A 4 -16.06 -3.44 1.80
CA THR A 4 -16.78 -4.54 1.12
C THR A 4 -17.58 -5.34 2.14
N GLU A 5 -18.17 -6.47 1.74
CA GLU A 5 -18.81 -7.41 2.68
C GLU A 5 -17.80 -7.99 3.69
N GLU A 6 -16.54 -8.20 3.29
CA GLU A 6 -15.52 -8.91 4.08
C GLU A 6 -14.46 -7.99 4.71
N LEU A 7 -14.07 -6.90 4.02
CA LEU A 7 -12.99 -6.02 4.45
C LEU A 7 -13.46 -4.58 4.61
N TYR A 8 -12.72 -3.82 5.43
CA TYR A 8 -12.81 -2.37 5.48
C TYR A 8 -11.43 -1.74 5.64
N LEU A 9 -11.30 -0.50 5.14
CA LEU A 9 -10.13 0.33 5.32
C LEU A 9 -10.35 1.32 6.45
N LYS A 10 -9.34 1.48 7.31
CA LYS A 10 -9.31 2.42 8.42
C LYS A 10 -8.01 3.21 8.37
N ILE A 11 -8.08 4.53 8.54
CA ILE A 11 -6.89 5.36 8.80
C ILE A 11 -6.37 5.02 10.19
N PRO A 12 -5.04 4.82 10.37
CA PRO A 12 -4.47 4.47 11.68
C PRO A 12 -4.69 5.57 12.71
N THR A 13 -4.88 5.16 13.95
CA THR A 13 -5.04 6.03 15.12
C THR A 13 -4.14 5.56 16.26
N LYS A 14 -4.06 6.30 17.36
CA LYS A 14 -3.23 5.91 18.53
C LYS A 14 -3.64 4.57 19.15
N GLU A 15 -4.90 4.22 19.05
CA GLU A 15 -5.47 2.97 19.59
C GLU A 15 -5.03 1.73 18.80
N ASP A 16 -4.45 1.91 17.62
CA ASP A 16 -4.04 0.79 16.75
C ASP A 16 -2.60 0.32 17.02
N GLU A 17 -1.87 0.92 17.97
CA GLU A 17 -0.45 0.62 18.24
C GLU A 17 -0.19 -0.88 18.38
N SER A 18 -0.88 -1.54 19.28
CA SER A 18 -0.65 -2.97 19.58
C SER A 18 -0.84 -3.85 18.35
N ILE A 19 -1.92 -3.64 17.59
CA ILE A 19 -2.25 -4.48 16.43
C ILE A 19 -1.34 -4.20 15.23
N VAL A 20 -0.88 -2.95 15.07
CA VAL A 20 0.06 -2.56 14.02
C VAL A 20 1.46 -3.09 14.31
N MET A 21 1.91 -3.01 15.56
CA MET A 21 3.21 -3.54 15.97
C MET A 21 3.24 -5.08 15.92
N ASP A 22 2.15 -5.76 16.26
CA ASP A 22 1.99 -7.20 16.05
C ASP A 22 2.07 -7.57 14.56
N PHE A 23 1.38 -6.81 13.70
CA PHE A 23 1.47 -6.99 12.25
C PHE A 23 2.91 -6.84 11.73
N ARG A 24 3.63 -5.78 12.17
CA ARG A 24 5.03 -5.55 11.83
C ARG A 24 5.91 -6.73 12.27
N ASN A 25 5.76 -7.19 13.50
CA ASN A 25 6.57 -8.24 14.07
C ASN A 25 6.44 -9.56 13.31
N GLU A 26 5.27 -9.89 12.78
CA GLU A 26 5.08 -11.08 11.97
C GLU A 26 5.90 -11.02 10.65
N PHE A 27 6.01 -9.85 10.01
CA PHE A 27 6.87 -9.67 8.84
C PHE A 27 8.35 -9.85 9.20
N LEU A 28 8.80 -9.25 10.31
CA LEU A 28 10.19 -9.31 10.73
C LEU A 28 10.59 -10.72 11.23
N GLN A 29 9.65 -11.49 11.76
CA GLN A 29 9.86 -12.92 12.10
C GLN A 29 10.03 -13.78 10.84
N GLU A 30 9.27 -13.48 9.77
CA GLU A 30 9.42 -14.17 8.48
C GLU A 30 10.78 -13.84 7.82
N ASN A 31 11.15 -12.56 7.83
CA ASN A 31 12.44 -12.07 7.34
C ASN A 31 12.81 -10.75 8.04
N PRO A 32 13.89 -10.72 8.87
CA PRO A 32 14.30 -9.51 9.59
C PRO A 32 14.62 -8.31 8.69
N ASP A 33 15.04 -8.54 7.47
CA ASP A 33 15.34 -7.49 6.48
C ASP A 33 14.13 -7.13 5.61
N SER A 34 12.92 -7.50 6.02
CA SER A 34 11.69 -7.26 5.25
C SER A 34 11.46 -5.78 5.04
N HIS A 35 11.27 -5.41 3.77
CA HIS A 35 10.57 -4.19 3.41
C HIS A 35 9.06 -4.47 3.40
N ILE A 36 8.29 -3.78 4.26
CA ILE A 36 6.82 -3.90 4.28
C ILE A 36 6.22 -2.89 3.31
N SER A 37 5.93 -3.34 2.10
CA SER A 37 5.38 -2.48 1.03
C SER A 37 4.05 -1.85 1.47
N GLY A 38 3.85 -0.57 1.14
CA GLY A 38 2.59 0.13 1.46
C GLY A 38 2.35 0.37 2.95
N ALA A 39 3.38 0.24 3.80
CA ALA A 39 3.28 0.46 5.24
C ALA A 39 4.13 1.65 5.76
N GLY A 40 4.53 2.59 4.89
CA GLY A 40 5.15 3.85 5.30
C GLY A 40 6.42 3.69 6.15
N LYS A 41 7.35 2.78 5.77
CA LYS A 41 8.57 2.46 6.52
C LYS A 41 8.33 1.84 7.91
N LEU A 42 7.21 1.20 8.12
CA LEU A 42 6.86 0.56 9.40
C LEU A 42 7.95 -0.45 9.86
N ALA A 43 8.58 -1.18 8.93
CA ALA A 43 9.64 -2.15 9.27
C ALA A 43 10.83 -1.50 9.98
N GLU A 44 11.19 -0.28 9.59
CA GLU A 44 12.34 0.49 10.08
C GLU A 44 12.03 1.27 11.37
N THR A 45 10.76 1.30 11.80
CA THR A 45 10.29 2.14 12.91
C THR A 45 10.10 1.29 14.17
N GLU A 46 10.76 1.66 15.27
CA GLU A 46 10.58 1.02 16.57
C GLU A 46 9.45 1.69 17.39
N ASN A 47 9.18 2.95 17.13
CA ASN A 47 8.18 3.76 17.84
C ASN A 47 6.95 3.97 16.97
N TYR A 48 5.82 3.39 17.37
CA TYR A 48 4.55 3.53 16.65
C TYR A 48 4.09 4.99 16.50
N ASN A 49 4.26 5.82 17.54
CA ASN A 49 3.80 7.22 17.48
C ASN A 49 4.57 8.03 16.43
N GLU A 50 5.87 7.78 16.24
CA GLU A 50 6.65 8.43 15.18
C GLU A 50 6.19 7.99 13.78
N TRP A 51 5.83 6.73 13.61
CA TRP A 51 5.26 6.23 12.36
C TRP A 51 3.89 6.83 12.09
N LEU A 52 3.02 6.90 13.12
CA LEU A 52 1.69 7.49 13.02
C LEU A 52 1.75 8.98 12.70
N GLU A 53 2.64 9.73 13.37
CA GLU A 53 2.85 11.16 13.10
C GLU A 53 3.23 11.40 11.63
N LYS A 54 4.17 10.62 11.08
CA LYS A 54 4.52 10.68 9.66
C LYS A 54 3.33 10.37 8.75
N ALA A 55 2.54 9.36 9.08
CA ALA A 55 1.34 9.01 8.33
C ALA A 55 0.28 10.15 8.35
N ILE A 56 0.18 10.88 9.47
CA ILE A 56 -0.72 12.04 9.61
C ILE A 56 -0.19 13.24 8.81
N LEU A 57 1.10 13.54 8.88
CA LEU A 57 1.73 14.62 8.11
C LEU A 57 1.60 14.41 6.59
N ASP A 58 1.62 13.16 6.15
CA ASP A 58 1.47 12.81 4.73
C ASP A 58 0.04 12.99 4.19
N LEU A 59 -0.98 13.22 5.03
CA LEU A 59 -2.37 13.33 4.57
C LEU A 59 -2.64 14.59 3.74
N SER A 60 -1.90 15.66 3.96
CA SER A 60 -2.18 16.97 3.37
C SER A 60 -0.96 17.54 2.61
N PRO A 61 -1.18 18.21 1.47
CA PRO A 61 -0.12 18.92 0.76
C PRO A 61 0.53 20.03 1.59
N GLU A 62 -0.16 20.57 2.61
CA GLU A 62 0.37 21.63 3.48
C GLU A 62 1.34 21.08 4.53
N THR A 63 1.26 19.80 4.85
CA THR A 63 2.05 19.18 5.94
C THR A 63 3.02 18.11 5.47
N VAL A 64 2.85 17.60 4.26
CA VAL A 64 3.76 16.60 3.70
C VAL A 64 5.17 17.18 3.54
N PRO A 65 6.24 16.47 3.96
CA PRO A 65 7.61 16.95 3.80
C PRO A 65 8.00 17.20 2.34
N GLU A 66 8.89 18.17 2.12
CA GLU A 66 9.44 18.45 0.80
C GLU A 66 10.04 17.18 0.15
N GLY A 67 9.86 17.05 -1.17
CA GLY A 67 10.31 15.88 -1.93
C GLY A 67 9.40 14.65 -1.81
N ARG A 68 8.25 14.77 -1.13
CA ARG A 68 7.22 13.73 -1.03
C ARG A 68 5.89 14.22 -1.60
N VAL A 69 4.99 13.29 -1.87
CA VAL A 69 3.61 13.59 -2.27
C VAL A 69 2.65 13.26 -1.16
N PRO A 70 1.51 13.96 -1.07
CA PRO A 70 0.45 13.58 -0.14
C PRO A 70 0.02 12.15 -0.34
N SER A 71 -0.24 11.46 0.76
CA SER A 71 -0.67 10.06 0.73
C SER A 71 -1.52 9.70 1.94
N THR A 72 -2.41 8.74 1.77
CA THR A 72 -3.22 8.19 2.85
C THR A 72 -2.77 6.76 3.16
N GLN A 73 -2.38 6.53 4.40
CA GLN A 73 -2.11 5.21 4.93
C GLN A 73 -3.40 4.58 5.43
N PHE A 74 -3.68 3.35 5.00
CA PHE A 74 -4.81 2.57 5.50
C PHE A 74 -4.35 1.27 6.13
N LEU A 75 -5.07 0.88 7.17
CA LEU A 75 -5.11 -0.45 7.77
C LEU A 75 -6.28 -1.21 7.16
N THR A 76 -6.06 -2.44 6.71
CA THR A 76 -7.10 -3.30 6.14
C THR A 76 -7.52 -4.34 7.15
N PHE A 77 -8.76 -4.25 7.61
CA PHE A 77 -9.34 -5.15 8.59
C PHE A 77 -10.31 -6.14 7.96
N ARG A 78 -10.27 -7.37 8.44
CA ARG A 78 -11.31 -8.37 8.17
C ARG A 78 -12.48 -8.17 9.15
N LYS A 79 -13.70 -8.04 8.63
CA LYS A 79 -14.90 -7.75 9.43
C LYS A 79 -15.28 -8.87 10.40
N LEU A 80 -15.04 -10.13 10.01
CA LEU A 80 -15.45 -11.30 10.79
C LEU A 80 -14.90 -11.31 12.22
N ASP A 81 -13.64 -10.92 12.37
CA ASP A 81 -12.90 -11.03 13.64
C ASP A 81 -12.08 -9.76 13.97
N ASN A 82 -12.29 -8.72 13.19
CA ASN A 82 -11.58 -7.44 13.33
C ASN A 82 -10.05 -7.59 13.27
N LYS A 83 -9.55 -8.58 12.54
CA LYS A 83 -8.10 -8.82 12.36
C LYS A 83 -7.52 -7.88 11.32
N LEU A 84 -6.37 -7.27 11.64
CA LEU A 84 -5.56 -6.52 10.67
C LEU A 84 -4.88 -7.52 9.71
N VAL A 85 -5.37 -7.58 8.48
CA VAL A 85 -4.93 -8.54 7.45
C VAL A 85 -4.00 -7.94 6.41
N GLY A 86 -3.95 -6.61 6.29
CA GLY A 86 -3.09 -5.93 5.33
C GLY A 86 -2.91 -4.45 5.62
N MET A 87 -2.00 -3.83 4.90
CA MET A 87 -1.83 -2.39 4.85
C MET A 87 -1.75 -1.92 3.41
N ILE A 88 -2.24 -0.71 3.15
CA ILE A 88 -2.20 -0.10 1.83
C ILE A 88 -2.01 1.41 1.96
N GLN A 89 -1.08 1.95 1.18
CA GLN A 89 -0.85 3.38 1.07
C GLN A 89 -1.29 3.85 -0.32
N VAL A 90 -2.10 4.90 -0.35
CA VAL A 90 -2.53 5.56 -1.58
C VAL A 90 -1.90 6.94 -1.66
N ARG A 91 -1.07 7.17 -2.66
CA ARG A 91 -0.48 8.47 -3.00
C ARG A 91 -1.49 9.25 -3.83
N HIS A 92 -1.68 10.53 -3.47
CA HIS A 92 -2.69 11.38 -4.10
C HIS A 92 -2.28 11.85 -5.50
N ASN A 93 -0.99 11.81 -5.81
CA ASN A 93 -0.41 12.00 -7.14
C ASN A 93 0.92 11.24 -7.23
N ILE A 94 1.52 11.24 -8.42
CA ILE A 94 2.83 10.62 -8.70
C ILE A 94 3.78 11.59 -9.40
N ASP A 95 3.71 12.87 -9.07
CA ASP A 95 4.44 13.97 -9.72
C ASP A 95 5.96 13.97 -9.41
N ILE A 96 6.46 12.91 -8.78
CA ILE A 96 7.87 12.67 -8.51
C ILE A 96 8.36 11.56 -9.43
N ASP A 97 9.49 11.79 -10.12
CA ASP A 97 10.08 10.88 -11.12
C ASP A 97 10.19 9.42 -10.62
N HIS A 98 10.64 9.22 -9.38
CA HIS A 98 10.72 7.88 -8.78
C HIS A 98 9.34 7.20 -8.65
N LEU A 99 8.29 7.93 -8.28
CA LEU A 99 6.94 7.39 -8.17
C LEU A 99 6.36 7.06 -9.54
N LEU A 100 6.57 7.95 -10.52
CA LEU A 100 6.12 7.73 -11.89
C LEU A 100 6.78 6.50 -12.53
N LYS A 101 8.04 6.21 -12.18
CA LYS A 101 8.79 5.07 -12.74
C LYS A 101 8.59 3.78 -11.94
N PHE A 102 8.75 3.82 -10.61
CA PHE A 102 8.94 2.63 -9.78
C PHE A 102 7.94 2.49 -8.65
N GLY A 103 7.35 3.59 -8.16
CA GLY A 103 6.49 3.57 -6.97
C GLY A 103 4.99 3.46 -7.24
N GLY A 104 4.50 4.17 -8.26
CA GLY A 104 3.07 4.26 -8.58
C GLY A 104 2.23 4.96 -7.49
N HIS A 105 0.90 4.92 -7.65
CA HIS A 105 -0.06 5.47 -6.70
C HIS A 105 -0.26 4.57 -5.48
N ILE A 106 -0.17 3.25 -5.64
CA ILE A 106 -0.53 2.28 -4.60
C ILE A 106 0.68 1.41 -4.24
N GLY A 107 0.99 1.36 -2.95
CA GLY A 107 1.82 0.33 -2.34
C GLY A 107 0.99 -0.48 -1.36
N ASP A 108 1.12 -1.81 -1.35
CA ASP A 108 0.31 -2.68 -0.51
C ASP A 108 1.07 -3.90 0.00
N CYS A 109 0.56 -4.48 1.08
CA CYS A 109 0.99 -5.76 1.61
C CYS A 109 -0.14 -6.49 2.33
N ILE A 110 0.00 -7.80 2.42
CA ILE A 110 -0.87 -8.67 3.22
C ILE A 110 -0.03 -9.36 4.29
N ARG A 111 -0.56 -9.41 5.50
CA ARG A 111 0.00 -10.14 6.65
C ARG A 111 0.46 -11.55 6.21
N PRO A 112 1.67 -12.00 6.54
CA PRO A 112 2.19 -13.29 6.09
C PRO A 112 1.22 -14.46 6.27
N SER A 113 0.65 -14.63 7.47
CA SER A 113 -0.31 -15.70 7.79
C SER A 113 -1.68 -15.57 7.09
N GLU A 114 -1.94 -14.43 6.45
CA GLU A 114 -3.21 -14.14 5.76
C GLU A 114 -3.06 -14.09 4.22
N ARG A 115 -1.89 -14.42 3.68
CA ARG A 115 -1.65 -14.50 2.23
C ARG A 115 -2.43 -15.65 1.57
N ASN A 116 -2.58 -15.57 0.25
CA ASN A 116 -3.27 -16.58 -0.58
C ASN A 116 -4.78 -16.76 -0.30
N LYS A 117 -5.40 -15.81 0.41
CA LYS A 117 -6.85 -15.79 0.72
C LYS A 117 -7.64 -14.77 -0.12
N GLY A 118 -7.00 -14.15 -1.12
CA GLY A 118 -7.65 -13.17 -2.00
C GLY A 118 -7.76 -11.74 -1.43
N TYR A 119 -7.23 -11.48 -0.24
CA TYR A 119 -7.36 -10.17 0.41
C TYR A 119 -6.65 -9.04 -0.35
N ALA A 120 -5.49 -9.29 -0.97
CA ALA A 120 -4.79 -8.28 -1.77
C ALA A 120 -5.68 -7.74 -2.91
N THR A 121 -6.38 -8.61 -3.63
CA THR A 121 -7.30 -8.20 -4.70
C THR A 121 -8.42 -7.29 -4.18
N LYS A 122 -9.04 -7.68 -3.05
CA LYS A 122 -10.12 -6.91 -2.42
C LYS A 122 -9.62 -5.59 -1.82
N GLN A 123 -8.43 -5.59 -1.23
CA GLN A 123 -7.78 -4.41 -0.68
C GLN A 123 -7.48 -3.37 -1.77
N ILE A 124 -6.91 -3.79 -2.90
CA ILE A 124 -6.68 -2.89 -4.05
C ILE A 124 -8.01 -2.35 -4.58
N ALA A 125 -9.05 -3.17 -4.74
CA ALA A 125 -10.36 -2.69 -5.17
C ALA A 125 -10.91 -1.57 -4.28
N LEU A 126 -10.78 -1.71 -2.95
CA LEU A 126 -11.16 -0.65 -2.00
C LEU A 126 -10.32 0.62 -2.15
N ALA A 127 -9.01 0.48 -2.40
CA ALA A 127 -8.13 1.62 -2.63
C ALA A 127 -8.45 2.34 -3.95
N LEU A 128 -8.86 1.63 -4.99
CA LEU A 128 -9.30 2.23 -6.25
C LEU A 128 -10.56 3.08 -6.05
N GLU A 129 -11.52 2.64 -5.22
CA GLU A 129 -12.68 3.47 -4.86
C GLU A 129 -12.26 4.75 -4.11
N PHE A 130 -11.22 4.67 -3.28
CA PHE A 130 -10.64 5.87 -2.66
C PHE A 130 -9.97 6.78 -3.69
N CYS A 131 -9.24 6.23 -4.66
CA CYS A 131 -8.63 7.01 -5.74
C CYS A 131 -9.68 7.80 -6.55
N LYS A 132 -10.87 7.23 -6.80
CA LYS A 132 -12.00 7.95 -7.44
C LYS A 132 -12.41 9.17 -6.62
N SER A 133 -12.45 9.06 -5.29
CA SER A 133 -12.81 10.18 -4.42
C SER A 133 -11.78 11.32 -4.45
N LEU A 134 -10.56 11.04 -4.89
CA LEU A 134 -9.48 12.00 -5.12
C LEU A 134 -9.47 12.54 -6.57
N ASN A 135 -10.44 12.17 -7.41
CA ASN A 135 -10.50 12.50 -8.84
C ASN A 135 -9.29 11.96 -9.64
N ILE A 136 -8.70 10.85 -9.21
CA ILE A 136 -7.68 10.14 -9.96
C ILE A 136 -8.39 9.22 -10.95
N GLU A 137 -8.30 9.50 -12.23
CA GLU A 137 -8.96 8.73 -13.29
C GLU A 137 -8.14 7.52 -13.74
N LYS A 138 -6.82 7.56 -13.51
CA LYS A 138 -5.88 6.55 -13.99
C LYS A 138 -4.84 6.25 -12.92
N VAL A 139 -4.83 5.02 -12.43
CA VAL A 139 -3.97 4.58 -11.32
C VAL A 139 -2.81 3.74 -11.84
N LEU A 140 -1.58 4.17 -11.54
CA LEU A 140 -0.37 3.38 -11.77
C LEU A 140 -0.09 2.50 -10.55
N ILE A 141 0.07 1.20 -10.77
CA ILE A 141 0.61 0.26 -9.77
C ILE A 141 1.81 -0.46 -10.38
N THR A 142 2.88 -0.58 -9.61
CA THR A 142 4.10 -1.24 -10.03
C THR A 142 4.38 -2.48 -9.18
N CYS A 143 5.00 -3.48 -9.77
CA CYS A 143 5.53 -4.62 -9.02
C CYS A 143 6.82 -5.11 -9.66
N LYS A 144 7.68 -5.74 -8.87
CA LYS A 144 8.89 -6.40 -9.42
C LYS A 144 8.47 -7.50 -10.40
N ASP A 145 9.20 -7.68 -11.49
CA ASP A 145 8.87 -8.58 -12.60
C ASP A 145 8.73 -10.06 -12.18
N TRP A 146 9.49 -10.46 -11.17
CA TRP A 146 9.40 -11.80 -10.57
C TRP A 146 8.20 -11.97 -9.61
N ASN A 147 7.56 -10.89 -9.13
CA ASN A 147 6.42 -10.96 -8.21
C ASN A 147 5.11 -11.26 -8.93
N LYS A 148 4.96 -12.51 -9.38
CA LYS A 148 3.78 -12.96 -10.12
C LYS A 148 2.47 -12.86 -9.32
N ALA A 149 2.55 -12.91 -7.98
CA ALA A 149 1.37 -12.76 -7.12
C ALA A 149 0.83 -11.33 -7.18
N SER A 150 1.70 -10.32 -7.08
CA SER A 150 1.31 -8.92 -7.22
C SER A 150 0.78 -8.63 -8.64
N ALA A 151 1.48 -9.08 -9.69
CA ALA A 151 1.05 -8.92 -11.07
C ALA A 151 -0.39 -9.42 -11.28
N ARG A 152 -0.68 -10.67 -10.88
CA ARG A 152 -2.03 -11.26 -10.98
C ARG A 152 -3.08 -10.47 -10.17
N THR A 153 -2.70 -9.94 -9.02
CA THR A 153 -3.60 -9.12 -8.19
C THR A 153 -3.96 -7.82 -8.89
N ILE A 154 -2.98 -7.16 -9.50
CA ILE A 154 -3.17 -5.92 -10.27
C ILE A 154 -4.03 -6.20 -11.50
N GLU A 155 -3.73 -7.24 -12.27
CA GLU A 155 -4.50 -7.65 -13.46
C GLU A 155 -5.96 -7.98 -13.13
N LYS A 156 -6.24 -8.66 -12.01
CA LYS A 156 -7.60 -8.92 -11.53
C LYS A 156 -8.39 -7.65 -11.20
N ASN A 157 -7.72 -6.54 -10.94
CA ASN A 157 -8.31 -5.23 -10.73
C ASN A 157 -8.35 -4.37 -12.02
N GLY A 158 -8.13 -4.99 -13.18
CA GLY A 158 -8.19 -4.30 -14.47
C GLY A 158 -6.86 -3.65 -14.89
N GLY A 159 -5.75 -4.02 -14.26
CA GLY A 159 -4.43 -3.53 -14.61
C GLY A 159 -3.97 -4.01 -15.97
N VAL A 160 -3.57 -3.06 -16.82
CA VAL A 160 -2.99 -3.32 -18.14
C VAL A 160 -1.50 -2.99 -18.08
N LEU A 161 -0.67 -3.97 -18.43
CA LEU A 161 0.78 -3.78 -18.49
C LEU A 161 1.12 -2.76 -19.58
N GLU A 162 1.77 -1.66 -19.20
CA GLU A 162 2.29 -0.66 -20.13
C GLU A 162 3.68 -1.04 -20.63
N ASN A 163 4.59 -1.25 -19.69
CA ASN A 163 5.99 -1.57 -19.98
C ASN A 163 6.70 -2.13 -18.75
N GLN A 164 7.99 -2.41 -18.93
CA GLN A 164 8.94 -2.74 -17.87
C GLN A 164 10.02 -1.67 -17.82
N ILE A 165 10.46 -1.30 -16.62
CA ILE A 165 11.58 -0.38 -16.39
C ILE A 165 12.54 -1.04 -15.40
N THR A 166 13.84 -0.96 -15.69
CA THR A 166 14.90 -1.44 -14.80
C THR A 166 15.54 -0.25 -14.08
N ASP A 167 15.69 -0.37 -12.77
CA ASP A 167 16.38 0.64 -11.95
C ASP A 167 17.91 0.50 -12.06
N GLU A 168 18.63 1.45 -11.42
CA GLU A 168 20.11 1.48 -11.40
C GLU A 168 20.73 0.26 -10.71
N ASN A 169 19.98 -0.46 -9.88
CA ASN A 169 20.42 -1.68 -9.19
C ASN A 169 20.13 -2.96 -9.99
N GLY A 170 19.60 -2.83 -11.21
CA GLY A 170 19.24 -3.96 -12.07
C GLY A 170 17.90 -4.61 -11.71
N THR A 171 17.08 -4.01 -10.84
CA THR A 171 15.74 -4.52 -10.53
C THR A 171 14.74 -4.08 -11.58
N THR A 172 14.04 -5.02 -12.19
CA THR A 172 13.02 -4.73 -13.19
C THR A 172 11.63 -4.67 -12.57
N PHE A 173 10.88 -3.63 -12.93
CA PHE A 173 9.52 -3.38 -12.49
C PHE A 173 8.56 -3.43 -13.66
N ASN A 174 7.45 -4.18 -13.50
CA ASN A 174 6.27 -4.10 -14.34
C ASN A 174 5.45 -2.87 -13.94
N ARG A 175 5.00 -2.09 -14.92
CA ARG A 175 4.14 -0.92 -14.72
C ARG A 175 2.76 -1.20 -15.30
N TYR A 176 1.76 -1.17 -14.45
CA TYR A 176 0.36 -1.43 -14.83
C TYR A 176 -0.48 -0.19 -14.62
N TRP A 177 -1.33 0.14 -15.59
CA TRP A 177 -2.33 1.19 -15.46
C TRP A 177 -3.72 0.61 -15.32
N ILE A 178 -4.49 1.19 -14.41
CA ILE A 178 -5.91 0.88 -14.19
C ILE A 178 -6.72 2.15 -14.46
N ASN A 179 -7.65 2.11 -15.41
CA ASN A 179 -8.65 3.18 -15.61
C ASN A 179 -9.79 2.96 -14.63
N ILE A 180 -10.22 4.00 -13.89
CA ILE A 180 -11.23 3.88 -12.82
C ILE A 180 -12.34 4.92 -12.96
#